data_0fff3f990b0b42ec995c7cab6ca8edfd
#
_entry.id   0fff3f990b0b42ec995c7cab6ca8edfd
#
_cell.length_a   1.000
_cell.length_b   1.000
_cell.length_c   1.000
_cell.angle_alpha   90.00
_cell.angle_beta   90.00
_cell.angle_gamma   90.00
#
_symmetry.space_group_name_H-M   'P 1'
#
loop_
_entity.id
_entity.type
_entity.pdbx_description
1 polymer ?
#
loop_
_entity_poly.entity_id
_entity_poly.type
_entity_poly.pdbx_seq_one_letter_code
_entity_poly.pdbx_strand_id
1 'polypeptide(L)'
;MQISSKEALFKIAEYTKEKDAVIFIGVPLAIDGELYNVAAALNHGKILGLTTKTFLPNYGEFYEMRQFRPGPDKARWITLDGNQIPFGPQLLFVADQMEELVISAEICEDVWAPAPPSNKLALAGADLIFNLSASDELIGKHNYLKSLLSQQSARTMTGYVYSSCGFGESTQDVVYGGNALIYENGVLLSQSERFSIEPQMVISQIDVEKLRSERRTNSTYVNAQRNIKYSVLGGQFNIRNIEAEPTENERDFVLEREVNPHPFIPTSSDMNASCEEIFNIQLMGLAKRIVHTHAKTVVVGISGGLDSTLALLVCVKAFDKLKMNRKGIVGVTMPGFGTTDRTYNNAISLMQSLGITIKEISIAKAVTQHFEDIGHDASVHVVTYENSQARERTQF
;
A
#
# COMPACT_ATOMS: atom_id res chain seq x y z
N MET A 1 9.14 -12.69 39.18
CA MET A 1 8.90 -12.20 37.80
C MET A 1 7.74 -12.95 37.10
N GLN A 2 7.76 -14.27 36.90
CA GLN A 2 6.67 -15.01 36.21
C GLN A 2 5.30 -14.90 36.85
N ILE A 3 5.20 -14.98 38.20
CA ILE A 3 3.94 -14.81 38.95
C ILE A 3 3.41 -13.41 38.70
N SER A 4 4.26 -12.40 38.83
CA SER A 4 3.88 -10.99 38.65
C SER A 4 3.44 -10.68 37.22
N SER A 5 4.05 -11.30 36.20
CA SER A 5 3.64 -11.14 34.79
C SER A 5 2.25 -11.72 34.53
N LYS A 6 1.97 -12.90 35.08
CA LYS A 6 0.65 -13.53 35.01
C LYS A 6 -0.42 -12.69 35.71
N GLU A 7 -0.13 -12.20 36.93
CA GLU A 7 -1.05 -11.33 37.66
C GLU A 7 -1.32 -10.02 36.92
N ALA A 8 -0.28 -9.42 36.32
CA ALA A 8 -0.42 -8.21 35.51
C ALA A 8 -1.30 -8.47 34.28
N LEU A 9 -1.13 -9.60 33.59
CA LEU A 9 -1.95 -9.99 32.46
C LEU A 9 -3.45 -10.00 32.81
N PHE A 10 -3.83 -10.64 33.94
CA PHE A 10 -5.22 -10.68 34.36
C PHE A 10 -5.77 -9.32 34.78
N LYS A 11 -4.95 -8.49 35.44
CA LYS A 11 -5.34 -7.11 35.78
C LYS A 11 -5.61 -6.27 34.54
N ILE A 12 -4.76 -6.38 33.52
CA ILE A 12 -4.96 -5.67 32.26
C ILE A 12 -6.17 -6.23 31.52
N ALA A 13 -6.35 -7.55 31.51
CA ALA A 13 -7.55 -8.15 30.92
C ALA A 13 -8.83 -7.61 31.58
N GLU A 14 -8.92 -7.59 32.91
CA GLU A 14 -10.09 -7.03 33.62
C GLU A 14 -10.29 -5.53 33.30
N TYR A 15 -9.20 -4.76 33.13
CA TYR A 15 -9.30 -3.35 32.72
C TYR A 15 -9.94 -3.18 31.34
N THR A 16 -9.83 -4.17 30.43
CA THR A 16 -10.43 -4.11 29.09
C THR A 16 -11.93 -4.38 29.09
N LYS A 17 -12.54 -4.74 30.22
CA LYS A 17 -13.93 -5.23 30.30
C LYS A 17 -14.97 -4.28 29.69
N GLU A 18 -14.78 -2.99 29.90
CA GLU A 18 -15.67 -1.93 29.38
C GLU A 18 -15.04 -1.17 28.20
N LYS A 19 -14.08 -1.79 27.52
CA LYS A 19 -13.37 -1.16 26.39
C LYS A 19 -13.73 -1.89 25.12
N ASP A 20 -14.29 -1.17 24.17
CA ASP A 20 -14.53 -1.67 22.82
C ASP A 20 -13.24 -1.61 22.01
N ALA A 21 -12.31 -2.50 22.35
CA ALA A 21 -11.00 -2.58 21.71
C ALA A 21 -10.41 -3.99 21.84
N VAL A 22 -9.60 -4.39 20.88
CA VAL A 22 -8.67 -5.49 21.02
C VAL A 22 -7.30 -4.96 21.39
N ILE A 23 -6.73 -5.46 22.46
CA ILE A 23 -5.44 -5.03 22.99
C ILE A 23 -4.46 -6.20 22.94
N PHE A 24 -3.32 -5.99 22.28
CA PHE A 24 -2.22 -6.94 22.30
C PHE A 24 -1.16 -6.49 23.29
N ILE A 25 -0.76 -7.38 24.19
CA ILE A 25 0.34 -7.14 25.14
C ILE A 25 1.38 -8.26 25.10
N GLY A 26 2.64 -7.90 25.14
CA GLY A 26 3.75 -8.84 25.26
C GLY A 26 3.87 -9.32 26.73
N VAL A 27 3.97 -10.62 26.93
CA VAL A 27 4.13 -11.18 28.29
C VAL A 27 4.96 -12.47 28.28
N PRO A 28 5.92 -12.63 29.21
CA PRO A 28 6.58 -13.91 29.44
C PRO A 28 5.66 -14.82 30.26
N LEU A 29 5.33 -16.01 29.73
CA LEU A 29 4.50 -16.98 30.42
C LEU A 29 5.17 -18.36 30.52
N ALA A 30 5.12 -18.94 31.70
CA ALA A 30 5.53 -20.32 31.93
C ALA A 30 4.32 -21.25 31.72
N ILE A 31 4.46 -22.19 30.79
CA ILE A 31 3.47 -23.20 30.43
C ILE A 31 4.19 -24.54 30.42
N ASP A 32 3.67 -25.52 31.15
CA ASP A 32 4.22 -26.87 31.26
C ASP A 32 5.71 -26.92 31.63
N GLY A 33 6.17 -25.97 32.46
CA GLY A 33 7.58 -25.89 32.91
C GLY A 33 8.53 -25.17 31.95
N GLU A 34 8.07 -24.73 30.80
CA GLU A 34 8.84 -23.95 29.82
C GLU A 34 8.39 -22.51 29.76
N LEU A 35 9.31 -21.59 29.48
CA LEU A 35 9.05 -20.16 29.39
C LEU A 35 8.87 -19.74 27.92
N TYR A 36 7.79 -19.05 27.60
CA TYR A 36 7.46 -18.57 26.29
C TYR A 36 7.30 -17.05 26.25
N ASN A 37 7.75 -16.45 25.17
CA ASN A 37 7.45 -15.08 24.82
C ASN A 37 6.15 -15.06 24.04
N VAL A 38 5.11 -14.41 24.56
CA VAL A 38 3.77 -14.44 23.97
C VAL A 38 3.17 -13.05 23.80
N ALA A 39 2.38 -12.88 22.77
CA ALA A 39 1.47 -11.76 22.59
C ALA A 39 0.06 -12.21 23.01
N ALA A 40 -0.45 -11.66 24.09
CA ALA A 40 -1.79 -11.93 24.57
C ALA A 40 -2.78 -10.98 23.90
N ALA A 41 -3.82 -11.52 23.26
CA ALA A 41 -4.95 -10.76 22.72
C ALA A 41 -6.04 -10.65 23.80
N LEU A 42 -6.41 -9.43 24.16
CA LEU A 42 -7.40 -9.12 25.19
C LEU A 42 -8.57 -8.36 24.59
N ASN A 43 -9.79 -8.73 25.00
CA ASN A 43 -11.02 -8.06 24.61
C ASN A 43 -12.11 -8.28 25.67
N HIS A 44 -12.80 -7.25 26.09
CA HIS A 44 -13.91 -7.27 27.04
C HIS A 44 -13.66 -8.15 28.28
N GLY A 45 -12.52 -7.98 28.93
CA GLY A 45 -12.15 -8.74 30.13
C GLY A 45 -11.66 -10.16 29.89
N LYS A 46 -11.60 -10.62 28.63
CA LYS A 46 -11.22 -11.99 28.25
C LYS A 46 -9.83 -12.02 27.62
N ILE A 47 -9.10 -13.09 27.84
CA ILE A 47 -7.90 -13.45 27.08
C ILE A 47 -8.38 -14.32 25.90
N LEU A 48 -8.38 -13.73 24.70
CA LEU A 48 -8.84 -14.44 23.50
C LEU A 48 -7.84 -15.52 23.05
N GLY A 49 -6.55 -15.28 23.22
CA GLY A 49 -5.49 -16.20 22.82
C GLY A 49 -4.11 -15.68 23.16
N LEU A 50 -3.16 -16.58 23.11
CA LEU A 50 -1.75 -16.34 23.43
C LEU A 50 -0.89 -16.75 22.23
N THR A 51 -0.60 -15.79 21.36
CA THR A 51 0.27 -16.01 20.19
C THR A 51 1.71 -16.12 20.63
N THR A 52 2.37 -17.22 20.31
CA THR A 52 3.76 -17.47 20.70
C THR A 52 4.74 -16.97 19.67
N LYS A 53 5.89 -16.46 20.12
CA LYS A 53 7.03 -16.16 19.24
C LYS A 53 7.56 -17.43 18.60
N THR A 54 7.74 -17.39 17.29
CA THR A 54 8.21 -18.53 16.48
C THR A 54 9.73 -18.55 16.37
N PHE A 55 10.32 -17.40 16.05
CA PHE A 55 11.78 -17.28 15.86
C PHE A 55 12.40 -16.52 17.03
N LEU A 56 13.29 -17.19 17.74
CA LEU A 56 14.03 -16.62 18.87
C LEU A 56 15.43 -16.22 18.42
N PRO A 57 15.80 -14.94 18.40
CA PRO A 57 17.16 -14.54 18.05
C PRO A 57 18.17 -15.05 19.07
N ASN A 58 19.23 -15.67 18.58
CA ASN A 58 20.32 -16.19 19.40
C ASN A 58 21.66 -15.98 18.68
N TYR A 59 21.91 -14.74 18.28
CA TYR A 59 23.08 -14.28 17.56
C TYR A 59 23.38 -12.81 17.92
N GLY A 60 24.62 -12.37 17.70
CA GLY A 60 25.05 -11.01 18.02
C GLY A 60 24.84 -10.69 19.50
N GLU A 61 24.09 -9.62 19.76
CA GLU A 61 23.67 -9.16 21.08
C GLU A 61 22.48 -9.96 21.66
N PHE A 62 21.83 -10.80 20.88
CA PHE A 62 20.66 -11.57 21.29
C PHE A 62 21.02 -12.98 21.77
N TYR A 63 20.41 -13.39 22.89
CA TYR A 63 20.52 -14.75 23.45
C TYR A 63 19.19 -15.20 24.07
N GLU A 64 18.09 -14.94 23.36
CA GLU A 64 16.73 -15.18 23.86
C GLU A 64 16.46 -16.67 24.12
N MET A 65 17.05 -17.58 23.33
CA MET A 65 16.95 -19.05 23.53
C MET A 65 17.54 -19.54 24.87
N ARG A 66 18.30 -18.71 25.56
CA ARG A 66 18.79 -19.02 26.90
C ARG A 66 17.66 -19.11 27.92
N GLN A 67 16.62 -18.32 27.74
CA GLN A 67 15.50 -18.21 28.67
C GLN A 67 14.21 -18.76 28.11
N PHE A 68 13.93 -18.52 26.83
CA PHE A 68 12.68 -18.84 26.19
C PHE A 68 12.75 -20.05 25.26
N ARG A 69 11.60 -20.65 25.02
CA ARG A 69 11.41 -21.69 24.01
C ARG A 69 10.62 -21.14 22.83
N PRO A 70 10.88 -21.59 21.59
CA PRO A 70 10.03 -21.35 20.45
C PRO A 70 8.61 -21.85 20.74
N GLY A 71 7.62 -21.20 20.15
CA GLY A 71 6.25 -21.69 20.24
C GLY A 71 6.12 -23.12 19.67
N PRO A 72 5.08 -23.86 20.06
CA PRO A 72 4.81 -25.19 19.52
C PRO A 72 4.54 -25.11 18.01
N ASP A 73 4.73 -26.22 17.28
CA ASP A 73 4.47 -26.28 15.83
C ASP A 73 3.00 -25.97 15.46
N LYS A 74 2.09 -26.30 16.37
CA LYS A 74 0.64 -26.08 16.22
C LYS A 74 0.07 -25.48 17.47
N ALA A 75 -0.92 -24.61 17.31
CA ALA A 75 -1.67 -24.08 18.43
C ALA A 75 -2.44 -25.21 19.15
N ARG A 76 -2.48 -25.12 20.47
CA ARG A 76 -3.19 -26.02 21.36
C ARG A 76 -3.96 -25.26 22.43
N TRP A 77 -4.90 -25.92 23.05
CA TRP A 77 -5.59 -25.37 24.21
C TRP A 77 -4.77 -25.59 25.48
N ILE A 78 -4.70 -24.58 26.31
CA ILE A 78 -4.13 -24.63 27.66
C ILE A 78 -5.15 -24.18 28.67
N THR A 79 -5.00 -24.63 29.90
CA THR A 79 -5.79 -24.13 31.03
C THR A 79 -5.00 -23.05 31.77
N LEU A 80 -5.51 -21.83 31.75
CA LEU A 80 -4.90 -20.72 32.48
C LEU A 80 -5.97 -20.11 33.39
N ASP A 81 -5.76 -20.24 34.73
CA ASP A 81 -6.70 -19.77 35.74
C ASP A 81 -8.14 -20.30 35.55
N GLY A 82 -8.25 -21.60 35.24
CA GLY A 82 -9.52 -22.27 35.02
C GLY A 82 -10.15 -22.07 33.62
N ASN A 83 -9.61 -21.15 32.82
CA ASN A 83 -10.11 -20.87 31.48
C ASN A 83 -9.33 -21.64 30.41
N GLN A 84 -10.04 -22.15 29.41
CA GLN A 84 -9.43 -22.75 28.21
C GLN A 84 -9.04 -21.65 27.22
N ILE A 85 -7.76 -21.51 26.96
CA ILE A 85 -7.21 -20.45 26.09
C ILE A 85 -6.35 -21.10 24.99
N PRO A 86 -6.50 -20.70 23.71
CA PRO A 86 -5.63 -21.16 22.66
C PRO A 86 -4.23 -20.54 22.81
N PHE A 87 -3.23 -21.39 22.71
CA PHE A 87 -1.82 -21.06 22.88
C PHE A 87 -1.00 -21.61 21.72
N GLY A 88 -0.20 -20.80 21.11
CA GLY A 88 0.69 -21.20 20.01
C GLY A 88 0.71 -20.20 18.85
N PRO A 89 1.39 -20.53 17.74
CA PRO A 89 1.38 -19.73 16.55
C PRO A 89 0.02 -19.85 15.81
N GLN A 90 -0.17 -19.02 14.80
CA GLN A 90 -1.29 -19.13 13.85
C GLN A 90 -2.68 -18.95 14.51
N LEU A 91 -2.80 -17.97 15.38
CA LEU A 91 -4.06 -17.53 15.92
C LEU A 91 -4.65 -16.41 15.07
N LEU A 92 -5.93 -16.55 14.71
CA LEU A 92 -6.72 -15.53 14.02
C LEU A 92 -7.85 -15.05 14.93
N PHE A 93 -8.03 -13.75 15.01
CA PHE A 93 -9.08 -13.11 15.78
C PHE A 93 -10.04 -12.42 14.83
N VAL A 94 -11.31 -12.79 14.85
CA VAL A 94 -12.33 -12.36 13.89
C VAL A 94 -13.39 -11.53 14.60
N ALA A 95 -13.66 -10.33 14.07
CA ALA A 95 -14.70 -9.45 14.60
C ALA A 95 -16.01 -9.70 13.82
N ASP A 96 -17.01 -10.31 14.48
CA ASP A 96 -18.26 -10.68 13.84
C ASP A 96 -19.11 -9.48 13.38
N GLN A 97 -18.92 -8.32 14.00
CA GLN A 97 -19.73 -7.11 13.76
C GLN A 97 -19.00 -6.02 12.95
N MET A 98 -17.77 -6.26 12.52
CA MET A 98 -16.98 -5.35 11.70
C MET A 98 -16.62 -5.99 10.36
N GLU A 99 -17.63 -6.45 9.60
CA GLU A 99 -17.46 -7.13 8.32
C GLU A 99 -16.43 -8.26 8.36
N GLU A 100 -16.45 -9.03 9.45
CA GLU A 100 -15.52 -10.13 9.70
C GLU A 100 -14.04 -9.72 9.70
N LEU A 101 -13.71 -8.52 10.18
CA LEU A 101 -12.33 -8.05 10.33
C LEU A 101 -11.47 -9.13 11.00
N VAL A 102 -10.41 -9.55 10.33
CA VAL A 102 -9.48 -10.58 10.82
C VAL A 102 -8.16 -9.95 11.20
N ILE A 103 -7.76 -10.12 12.45
CA ILE A 103 -6.48 -9.63 12.94
C ILE A 103 -5.62 -10.76 13.50
N SER A 104 -4.32 -10.55 13.55
CA SER A 104 -3.36 -11.50 14.12
C SER A 104 -2.13 -10.79 14.65
N ALA A 105 -1.26 -11.53 15.35
CA ALA A 105 -0.02 -11.01 15.89
C ALA A 105 1.16 -11.92 15.58
N GLU A 106 2.35 -11.31 15.53
CA GLU A 106 3.65 -11.96 15.55
C GLU A 106 4.61 -11.14 16.43
N ILE A 107 5.77 -11.66 16.78
CA ILE A 107 6.62 -11.03 17.80
C ILE A 107 8.03 -10.78 17.26
N CYS A 108 8.40 -9.50 17.18
CA CYS A 108 9.76 -9.00 16.97
C CYS A 108 10.49 -9.74 15.83
N GLU A 109 11.40 -10.68 16.17
CA GLU A 109 12.23 -11.45 15.23
C GLU A 109 11.42 -12.19 14.16
N ASP A 110 10.16 -12.48 14.42
CA ASP A 110 9.30 -13.19 13.46
C ASP A 110 9.26 -12.47 12.10
N VAL A 111 9.21 -11.13 12.07
CA VAL A 111 9.21 -10.36 10.81
C VAL A 111 10.55 -10.34 10.09
N TRP A 112 11.66 -10.55 10.83
CA TRP A 112 13.01 -10.56 10.25
C TRP A 112 13.37 -11.92 9.63
N ALA A 113 12.61 -12.96 9.96
CA ALA A 113 12.83 -14.29 9.42
C ALA A 113 12.60 -14.33 7.90
N PRO A 114 13.32 -15.20 7.15
CA PRO A 114 13.12 -15.37 5.71
C PRO A 114 11.69 -15.76 5.32
N ALA A 115 10.99 -16.46 6.21
CA ALA A 115 9.59 -16.84 6.06
C ALA A 115 8.79 -16.45 7.31
N PRO A 116 8.42 -15.17 7.46
CA PRO A 116 7.73 -14.68 8.64
C PRO A 116 6.35 -15.32 8.79
N PRO A 117 5.88 -15.56 10.03
CA PRO A 117 4.54 -16.09 10.30
C PRO A 117 3.43 -15.28 9.63
N SER A 118 3.57 -13.97 9.55
CA SER A 118 2.61 -13.07 8.90
C SER A 118 2.30 -13.42 7.45
N ASN A 119 3.21 -14.09 6.71
CA ASN A 119 2.90 -14.58 5.37
C ASN A 119 1.74 -15.60 5.39
N LYS A 120 1.80 -16.56 6.30
CA LYS A 120 0.75 -17.58 6.45
C LYS A 120 -0.52 -16.98 7.04
N LEU A 121 -0.39 -16.08 8.02
CA LEU A 121 -1.53 -15.42 8.68
C LEU A 121 -2.33 -14.58 7.68
N ALA A 122 -1.66 -13.81 6.83
CA ALA A 122 -2.30 -13.04 5.77
C ALA A 122 -3.00 -13.93 4.74
N LEU A 123 -2.35 -15.00 4.28
CA LEU A 123 -2.96 -15.97 3.36
C LEU A 123 -4.12 -16.72 3.99
N ALA A 124 -4.13 -16.89 5.33
CA ALA A 124 -5.25 -17.46 6.08
C ALA A 124 -6.41 -16.47 6.25
N GLY A 125 -6.21 -15.18 5.95
CA GLY A 125 -7.27 -14.18 5.94
C GLY A 125 -7.02 -12.97 6.84
N ALA A 126 -5.90 -12.92 7.60
CA ALA A 126 -5.63 -11.75 8.44
C ALA A 126 -5.54 -10.47 7.61
N ASP A 127 -6.32 -9.47 7.95
CA ASP A 127 -6.31 -8.13 7.34
C ASP A 127 -5.26 -7.24 7.99
N LEU A 128 -5.08 -7.38 9.32
CA LEU A 128 -4.11 -6.64 10.10
C LEU A 128 -3.16 -7.59 10.82
N ILE A 129 -1.89 -7.25 10.82
CA ILE A 129 -0.84 -7.93 11.57
C ILE A 129 -0.24 -6.96 12.59
N PHE A 130 -0.21 -7.37 13.85
CA PHE A 130 0.42 -6.63 14.94
C PHE A 130 1.75 -7.28 15.29
N ASN A 131 2.82 -6.50 15.33
CA ASN A 131 4.14 -6.96 15.74
C ASN A 131 4.58 -6.22 17.01
N LEU A 132 4.73 -6.99 18.08
CA LEU A 132 5.19 -6.50 19.36
C LEU A 132 6.69 -6.75 19.46
N SER A 133 7.47 -5.69 19.62
CA SER A 133 8.92 -5.74 19.53
C SER A 133 9.64 -5.16 20.74
N ALA A 134 10.85 -5.65 20.97
CA ALA A 134 11.90 -5.04 21.76
C ALA A 134 13.18 -5.11 20.90
N SER A 135 13.22 -4.29 19.85
CA SER A 135 14.34 -4.25 18.93
C SER A 135 15.25 -3.08 19.25
N ASP A 136 16.52 -3.40 19.50
CA ASP A 136 17.56 -2.41 19.79
C ASP A 136 17.89 -1.54 18.58
N GLU A 137 18.60 -0.45 18.83
CA GLU A 137 19.01 0.50 17.80
C GLU A 137 20.46 0.28 17.40
N LEU A 138 20.68 0.11 16.10
CA LEU A 138 21.98 0.10 15.44
C LEU A 138 21.98 1.12 14.30
N ILE A 139 23.17 1.61 13.94
CA ILE A 139 23.33 2.57 12.84
C ILE A 139 22.80 1.93 11.54
N GLY A 140 21.83 2.60 10.91
CA GLY A 140 21.21 2.14 9.65
C GLY A 140 20.06 1.13 9.82
N LYS A 141 19.89 0.50 10.98
CA LYS A 141 18.84 -0.51 11.23
C LYS A 141 17.43 0.05 11.05
N HIS A 142 17.20 1.30 11.45
CA HIS A 142 15.88 1.93 11.30
C HIS A 142 15.42 2.01 9.84
N ASN A 143 16.30 2.40 8.91
CA ASN A 143 15.96 2.47 7.49
C ASN A 143 15.68 1.08 6.92
N TYR A 144 16.45 0.08 7.33
CA TYR A 144 16.20 -1.30 6.96
C TYR A 144 14.86 -1.79 7.53
N LEU A 145 14.55 -1.51 8.81
CA LEU A 145 13.27 -1.83 9.43
C LEU A 145 12.09 -1.23 8.63
N LYS A 146 12.16 0.06 8.29
CA LYS A 146 11.12 0.72 7.48
C LYS A 146 10.91 0.03 6.13
N SER A 147 11.99 -0.32 5.44
CA SER A 147 11.93 -1.05 4.18
C SER A 147 11.33 -2.44 4.35
N LEU A 148 11.72 -3.15 5.41
CA LEU A 148 11.22 -4.49 5.72
C LEU A 148 9.72 -4.47 5.99
N LEU A 149 9.24 -3.57 6.85
CA LEU A 149 7.81 -3.46 7.21
C LEU A 149 6.97 -3.00 6.02
N SER A 150 7.47 -2.04 5.23
CA SER A 150 6.82 -1.61 3.99
C SER A 150 6.65 -2.78 3.03
N GLN A 151 7.71 -3.55 2.78
CA GLN A 151 7.65 -4.71 1.89
C GLN A 151 6.77 -5.83 2.46
N GLN A 152 6.79 -6.07 3.77
CA GLN A 152 5.96 -7.09 4.39
C GLN A 152 4.49 -6.73 4.28
N SER A 153 4.12 -5.50 4.59
CA SER A 153 2.75 -4.98 4.41
C SER A 153 2.29 -5.06 2.95
N ALA A 154 3.12 -4.63 1.99
CA ALA A 154 2.82 -4.66 0.56
C ALA A 154 2.67 -6.09 0.01
N ARG A 155 3.62 -6.97 0.33
CA ARG A 155 3.63 -8.36 -0.15
C ARG A 155 2.43 -9.15 0.34
N THR A 156 1.99 -8.89 1.57
CA THR A 156 0.85 -9.56 2.19
C THR A 156 -0.47 -8.81 1.99
N MET A 157 -0.43 -7.59 1.43
CA MET A 157 -1.59 -6.70 1.27
C MET A 157 -2.35 -6.56 2.58
N THR A 158 -1.62 -6.25 3.66
CA THR A 158 -2.17 -6.10 5.02
C THR A 158 -1.94 -4.70 5.56
N GLY A 159 -2.74 -4.32 6.56
CA GLY A 159 -2.31 -3.37 7.55
C GLY A 159 -1.24 -4.03 8.44
N TYR A 160 -0.11 -3.36 8.64
CA TYR A 160 0.96 -3.85 9.49
C TYR A 160 1.29 -2.83 10.57
N VAL A 161 1.06 -3.22 11.81
CA VAL A 161 1.23 -2.37 12.99
C VAL A 161 2.42 -2.88 13.81
N TYR A 162 3.46 -2.09 13.86
CA TYR A 162 4.68 -2.39 14.60
C TYR A 162 4.81 -1.48 15.82
N SER A 163 5.03 -2.07 16.99
CA SER A 163 5.26 -1.35 18.24
C SER A 163 6.47 -1.92 18.95
N SER A 164 7.48 -1.09 19.18
CA SER A 164 8.70 -1.46 19.88
C SER A 164 8.86 -0.68 21.17
N CYS A 165 9.51 -1.29 22.15
CA CYS A 165 9.83 -0.64 23.41
C CYS A 165 10.73 0.58 23.22
N GLY A 166 10.72 1.48 24.19
CA GLY A 166 11.48 2.72 24.19
C GLY A 166 12.21 2.96 25.51
N PHE A 167 12.35 4.21 25.87
CA PHE A 167 13.17 4.67 27.01
C PHE A 167 12.81 4.01 28.34
N GLY A 168 11.56 3.61 28.55
CA GLY A 168 11.12 2.95 29.80
C GLY A 168 11.56 1.50 29.96
N GLU A 169 12.14 0.88 28.92
CA GLU A 169 12.57 -0.51 28.97
C GLU A 169 13.92 -0.66 29.68
N SER A 170 14.10 -1.82 30.32
CA SER A 170 15.37 -2.14 30.98
C SER A 170 16.44 -2.44 29.93
N THR A 171 17.56 -1.72 30.01
CA THR A 171 18.72 -1.92 29.14
C THR A 171 19.92 -2.39 29.95
N GLN A 172 20.74 -3.26 29.35
CA GLN A 172 22.07 -3.60 29.87
C GLN A 172 23.13 -3.12 28.86
N ASP A 173 23.07 -3.63 27.65
CA ASP A 173 24.08 -3.40 26.61
C ASP A 173 23.49 -2.76 25.36
N VAL A 174 22.19 -2.46 25.33
CA VAL A 174 21.45 -2.02 24.16
C VAL A 174 20.62 -0.76 24.44
N VAL A 175 20.22 -0.06 23.38
CA VAL A 175 19.34 1.11 23.42
C VAL A 175 18.10 0.85 22.58
N TYR A 176 16.95 1.25 23.09
CA TYR A 176 15.67 1.13 22.39
C TYR A 176 15.16 2.50 21.93
N GLY A 177 14.75 2.58 20.67
CA GLY A 177 14.34 3.84 20.04
C GLY A 177 12.87 4.22 20.16
N GLY A 178 12.01 3.31 20.63
CA GLY A 178 10.57 3.56 20.75
C GLY A 178 9.86 3.65 19.39
N ASN A 179 10.25 2.82 18.44
CA ASN A 179 9.62 2.81 17.11
C ASN A 179 8.17 2.29 17.18
N ALA A 180 7.21 3.11 16.78
CA ALA A 180 5.86 2.71 16.45
C ALA A 180 5.57 3.11 15.00
N LEU A 181 5.15 2.16 14.16
CA LEU A 181 5.00 2.34 12.73
C LEU A 181 3.71 1.64 12.26
N ILE A 182 2.90 2.34 11.48
CA ILE A 182 1.67 1.79 10.91
C ILE A 182 1.76 1.86 9.39
N TYR A 183 1.65 0.70 8.74
CA TYR A 183 1.66 0.57 7.29
C TYR A 183 0.34 0.00 6.76
N GLU A 184 -0.07 0.44 5.58
CA GLU A 184 -1.16 -0.12 4.78
C GLU A 184 -0.65 -0.42 3.38
N ASN A 185 -0.63 -1.68 2.98
CA ASN A 185 -0.18 -2.09 1.64
C ASN A 185 1.12 -1.41 1.20
N GLY A 186 2.11 -1.38 2.09
CA GLY A 186 3.44 -0.81 1.85
C GLY A 186 3.57 0.69 2.12
N VAL A 187 2.48 1.40 2.28
CA VAL A 187 2.47 2.85 2.55
C VAL A 187 2.56 3.11 4.05
N LEU A 188 3.51 3.93 4.48
CA LEU A 188 3.60 4.39 5.86
C LEU A 188 2.47 5.40 6.13
N LEU A 189 1.58 5.07 7.05
CA LEU A 189 0.48 5.95 7.45
C LEU A 189 0.85 6.86 8.63
N SER A 190 1.57 6.31 9.62
CA SER A 190 1.93 7.04 10.82
C SER A 190 3.17 6.45 11.48
N GLN A 191 3.93 7.27 12.18
CA GLN A 191 5.14 6.85 12.90
C GLN A 191 5.37 7.71 14.14
N SER A 192 6.01 7.10 15.17
CA SER A 192 6.47 7.81 16.38
C SER A 192 7.76 8.59 16.12
N GLU A 193 8.05 9.54 16.99
CA GLU A 193 9.38 10.11 17.13
C GLU A 193 10.31 9.10 17.82
N ARG A 194 11.53 8.94 17.30
CA ARG A 194 12.53 8.04 17.90
C ARG A 194 13.27 8.74 19.04
N PHE A 195 13.69 7.92 19.99
CA PHE A 195 14.47 8.37 21.16
C PHE A 195 13.75 9.38 22.07
N SER A 196 12.41 9.38 22.04
CA SER A 196 11.63 10.15 23.02
C SER A 196 11.75 9.52 24.41
N ILE A 197 11.88 10.38 25.41
CA ILE A 197 11.82 9.99 26.83
C ILE A 197 10.37 9.79 27.26
N GLU A 198 9.46 10.56 26.69
CA GLU A 198 8.04 10.50 26.99
C GLU A 198 7.32 9.38 26.23
N PRO A 199 6.32 8.74 26.85
CA PRO A 199 5.47 7.79 26.16
C PRO A 199 4.80 8.43 24.93
N GLN A 200 4.72 7.68 23.84
CA GLN A 200 4.08 8.14 22.61
C GLN A 200 2.95 7.20 22.21
N MET A 201 1.94 7.75 21.58
CA MET A 201 0.86 7.02 20.95
C MET A 201 0.77 7.42 19.50
N VAL A 202 0.68 6.42 18.60
CA VAL A 202 0.55 6.59 17.16
C VAL A 202 -0.81 6.05 16.74
N ILE A 203 -1.57 6.86 16.04
CA ILE A 203 -2.94 6.53 15.60
C ILE A 203 -3.00 6.64 14.07
N SER A 204 -3.75 5.74 13.45
CA SER A 204 -4.13 5.83 12.04
C SER A 204 -5.37 4.99 11.76
N GLN A 205 -5.92 5.18 10.59
CA GLN A 205 -7.05 4.41 10.06
C GLN A 205 -6.57 3.57 8.89
N ILE A 206 -7.00 2.31 8.84
CA ILE A 206 -6.65 1.36 7.78
C ILE A 206 -7.91 1.00 7.00
N ASP A 207 -7.85 1.11 5.68
CA ASP A 207 -8.95 0.76 4.79
C ASP A 207 -8.92 -0.75 4.47
N VAL A 208 -9.65 -1.52 5.28
CA VAL A 208 -9.72 -2.98 5.16
C VAL A 208 -10.41 -3.42 3.87
N GLU A 209 -11.45 -2.70 3.43
CA GLU A 209 -12.16 -3.02 2.18
C GLU A 209 -11.25 -2.86 0.96
N LYS A 210 -10.45 -1.81 0.93
CA LYS A 210 -9.44 -1.60 -0.11
C LYS A 210 -8.44 -2.75 -0.14
N LEU A 211 -7.88 -3.14 1.01
CA LEU A 211 -6.94 -4.27 1.11
C LEU A 211 -7.57 -5.57 0.57
N ARG A 212 -8.80 -5.86 0.92
CA ARG A 212 -9.54 -7.04 0.46
C ARG A 212 -9.85 -6.97 -1.03
N SER A 213 -10.19 -5.79 -1.56
CA SER A 213 -10.42 -5.57 -2.98
C SER A 213 -9.16 -5.86 -3.80
N GLU A 214 -8.02 -5.36 -3.36
CA GLU A 214 -6.73 -5.59 -4.01
C GLU A 214 -6.34 -7.08 -3.98
N ARG A 215 -6.54 -7.78 -2.86
CA ARG A 215 -6.31 -9.23 -2.75
C ARG A 215 -7.18 -10.03 -3.71
N ARG A 216 -8.46 -9.68 -3.84
CA ARG A 216 -9.41 -10.37 -4.73
C ARG A 216 -9.04 -10.26 -6.20
N THR A 217 -8.48 -9.14 -6.61
CA THR A 217 -8.07 -8.88 -8.00
C THR A 217 -6.69 -9.43 -8.34
N ASN A 218 -5.86 -9.72 -7.33
CA ASN A 218 -4.52 -10.27 -7.52
C ASN A 218 -4.56 -11.80 -7.64
N SER A 219 -4.47 -12.30 -8.87
CA SER A 219 -4.51 -13.75 -9.15
C SER A 219 -3.40 -14.55 -8.47
N THR A 220 -2.22 -13.95 -8.30
CA THR A 220 -1.08 -14.59 -7.61
C THR A 220 -1.39 -14.78 -6.12
N TYR A 221 -1.96 -13.76 -5.49
CA TYR A 221 -2.39 -13.85 -4.08
C TYR A 221 -3.49 -14.90 -3.90
N VAL A 222 -4.52 -14.85 -4.74
CA VAL A 222 -5.64 -15.83 -4.71
C VAL A 222 -5.14 -17.27 -4.87
N ASN A 223 -4.19 -17.51 -5.78
CA ASN A 223 -3.61 -18.84 -5.98
C ASN A 223 -2.77 -19.30 -4.75
N ALA A 224 -1.98 -18.41 -4.16
CA ALA A 224 -1.25 -18.71 -2.93
C ALA A 224 -2.19 -19.02 -1.75
N GLN A 225 -3.29 -18.28 -1.66
CA GLN A 225 -4.29 -18.44 -0.60
C GLN A 225 -5.01 -19.81 -0.63
N ARG A 226 -5.23 -20.38 -1.83
CA ARG A 226 -5.91 -21.68 -1.97
C ARG A 226 -5.31 -22.78 -1.11
N ASN A 227 -3.99 -22.90 -1.10
CA ASN A 227 -3.29 -23.93 -0.33
C ASN A 227 -3.45 -23.76 1.18
N ILE A 228 -3.54 -22.52 1.64
CA ILE A 228 -3.70 -22.20 3.07
C ILE A 228 -5.15 -22.37 3.53
N LYS A 229 -6.14 -22.01 2.72
CA LYS A 229 -7.56 -22.21 3.06
C LYS A 229 -7.88 -23.67 3.40
N TYR A 230 -7.33 -24.61 2.67
CA TYR A 230 -7.47 -26.04 3.00
C TYR A 230 -6.82 -26.39 4.33
N SER A 231 -5.72 -25.74 4.68
CA SER A 231 -5.06 -25.93 5.96
C SER A 231 -5.86 -25.36 7.14
N VAL A 232 -6.54 -24.23 6.97
CA VAL A 232 -7.45 -23.66 7.97
C VAL A 232 -8.59 -24.61 8.27
N LEU A 233 -9.24 -25.14 7.24
CA LEU A 233 -10.28 -26.16 7.38
C LEU A 233 -9.77 -27.46 8.02
N GLY A 234 -8.50 -27.78 7.82
CA GLY A 234 -7.81 -28.92 8.44
C GLY A 234 -7.34 -28.68 9.89
N GLY A 235 -7.70 -27.56 10.51
CA GLY A 235 -7.39 -27.27 11.92
C GLY A 235 -5.98 -26.73 12.17
N GLN A 236 -5.32 -26.14 11.17
CA GLN A 236 -4.02 -25.49 11.37
C GLN A 236 -4.10 -24.10 12.02
N PHE A 237 -5.27 -23.45 11.95
CA PHE A 237 -5.52 -22.13 12.53
C PHE A 237 -6.64 -22.22 13.56
N ASN A 238 -6.47 -21.53 14.68
CA ASN A 238 -7.51 -21.37 15.67
C ASN A 238 -8.14 -19.98 15.50
N ILE A 239 -9.44 -19.97 15.22
CA ILE A 239 -10.20 -18.74 15.03
C ILE A 239 -10.91 -18.41 16.34
N ARG A 240 -10.84 -17.14 16.74
CA ARG A 240 -11.48 -16.60 17.94
C ARG A 240 -12.29 -15.38 17.60
N ASN A 241 -13.48 -15.30 18.15
CA ASN A 241 -14.34 -14.16 17.94
C ASN A 241 -13.96 -13.00 18.83
N ILE A 242 -13.96 -11.81 18.25
CA ILE A 242 -13.84 -10.53 18.93
C ILE A 242 -15.24 -10.00 19.17
N GLU A 243 -15.56 -9.71 20.42
CA GLU A 243 -16.79 -9.00 20.75
C GLU A 243 -16.57 -7.52 20.44
N ALA A 244 -17.35 -6.94 19.53
CA ALA A 244 -17.34 -5.54 19.19
C ALA A 244 -18.75 -4.96 19.40
N GLU A 245 -18.82 -3.77 19.96
CA GLU A 245 -20.09 -3.05 20.06
C GLU A 245 -20.46 -2.46 18.70
N PRO A 246 -21.72 -2.53 18.25
CA PRO A 246 -22.14 -1.83 17.05
C PRO A 246 -21.95 -0.33 17.22
N THR A 247 -21.25 0.31 16.33
CA THR A 247 -21.21 1.79 16.31
C THR A 247 -22.59 2.31 15.95
N GLU A 248 -23.26 2.99 16.88
CA GLU A 248 -24.61 3.53 16.68
C GLU A 248 -24.69 4.57 15.55
N ASN A 249 -23.57 5.12 15.07
CA ASN A 249 -23.56 6.20 14.09
C ASN A 249 -22.43 6.06 13.06
N GLU A 250 -22.67 5.39 11.95
CA GLU A 250 -21.87 5.54 10.73
C GLU A 250 -21.77 7.01 10.24
N ARG A 251 -22.63 7.90 10.77
CA ARG A 251 -22.71 9.30 10.37
C ARG A 251 -21.66 10.20 11.01
N ASP A 252 -21.04 9.76 12.10
CA ASP A 252 -20.06 10.54 12.86
C ASP A 252 -18.61 10.07 12.61
N PHE A 253 -18.38 9.29 11.55
CA PHE A 253 -17.04 8.87 11.16
C PHE A 253 -16.20 10.06 10.73
N VAL A 254 -15.13 10.33 11.44
CA VAL A 254 -14.15 11.36 11.11
C VAL A 254 -12.95 10.70 10.45
N LEU A 255 -12.64 11.08 9.22
CA LEU A 255 -11.43 10.64 8.55
C LEU A 255 -10.23 11.42 9.11
N GLU A 256 -9.42 10.77 9.94
CA GLU A 256 -8.24 11.38 10.57
C GLU A 256 -6.96 11.22 9.74
N ARG A 257 -6.93 10.24 8.83
CA ARG A 257 -5.76 10.03 7.96
C ARG A 257 -5.75 11.01 6.79
N GLU A 258 -4.56 11.46 6.42
CA GLU A 258 -4.40 12.22 5.19
C GLU A 258 -4.65 11.35 3.96
N VAL A 259 -5.51 11.84 3.06
CA VAL A 259 -5.69 11.25 1.73
C VAL A 259 -5.00 12.17 0.72
N ASN A 260 -4.02 11.64 0.00
CA ASN A 260 -3.34 12.41 -1.03
C ASN A 260 -4.33 12.84 -2.13
N PRO A 261 -4.62 14.15 -2.28
CA PRO A 261 -5.55 14.64 -3.31
C PRO A 261 -5.00 14.47 -4.73
N HIS A 262 -3.71 14.17 -4.85
CA HIS A 262 -3.02 14.02 -6.12
C HIS A 262 -2.25 12.68 -6.17
N PRO A 263 -2.95 11.52 -6.16
CA PRO A 263 -2.32 10.20 -6.03
C PRO A 263 -1.39 9.84 -7.22
N PHE A 264 -1.56 10.53 -8.36
CA PHE A 264 -0.76 10.29 -9.58
C PHE A 264 0.42 11.26 -9.74
N ILE A 265 0.57 12.23 -8.82
CA ILE A 265 1.70 13.16 -8.85
C ILE A 265 2.81 12.58 -7.96
N PRO A 266 4.02 12.35 -8.51
CA PRO A 266 5.15 11.91 -7.71
C PRO A 266 5.47 12.88 -6.57
N THR A 267 5.96 12.36 -5.45
CA THR A 267 6.39 13.19 -4.33
C THR A 267 7.63 14.02 -4.68
N SER A 268 7.76 15.19 -4.07
CA SER A 268 8.79 16.18 -4.42
C SER A 268 10.23 15.67 -4.33
N SER A 269 10.53 14.70 -3.46
CA SER A 269 11.87 14.13 -3.30
C SER A 269 12.35 13.36 -4.53
N ASP A 270 11.43 12.77 -5.30
CA ASP A 270 11.74 11.89 -6.43
C ASP A 270 11.08 12.34 -7.75
N MET A 271 10.61 13.60 -7.80
CA MET A 271 9.86 14.13 -8.94
C MET A 271 10.61 13.96 -10.27
N ASN A 272 11.88 14.33 -10.31
CA ASN A 272 12.66 14.25 -11.56
C ASN A 272 12.87 12.81 -12.01
N ALA A 273 13.21 11.90 -11.09
CA ALA A 273 13.40 10.49 -11.40
C ALA A 273 12.10 9.84 -11.87
N SER A 274 10.99 10.12 -11.20
CA SER A 274 9.66 9.60 -11.58
C SER A 274 9.17 10.15 -12.92
N CYS A 275 9.36 11.44 -13.17
CA CYS A 275 9.02 12.04 -14.47
C CYS A 275 9.87 11.46 -15.61
N GLU A 276 11.16 11.24 -15.38
CA GLU A 276 12.05 10.60 -16.35
C GLU A 276 11.62 9.15 -16.62
N GLU A 277 11.25 8.40 -15.59
CA GLU A 277 10.75 7.04 -15.72
C GLU A 277 9.45 6.98 -16.52
N ILE A 278 8.45 7.82 -16.19
CA ILE A 278 7.18 7.94 -16.91
C ILE A 278 7.43 8.24 -18.39
N PHE A 279 8.34 9.18 -18.67
CA PHE A 279 8.68 9.56 -20.03
C PHE A 279 9.36 8.42 -20.79
N ASN A 280 10.31 7.73 -20.16
CA ASN A 280 11.03 6.61 -20.77
C ASN A 280 10.11 5.40 -21.02
N ILE A 281 9.13 5.13 -20.18
CA ILE A 281 8.12 4.07 -20.40
C ILE A 281 7.36 4.35 -21.70
N GLN A 282 6.85 5.57 -21.88
CA GLN A 282 6.14 5.97 -23.09
C GLN A 282 7.04 5.89 -24.33
N LEU A 283 8.24 6.42 -24.23
CA LEU A 283 9.25 6.42 -25.29
C LEU A 283 9.57 5.00 -25.76
N MET A 284 9.86 4.09 -24.82
CA MET A 284 10.21 2.70 -25.15
C MET A 284 9.04 1.92 -25.74
N GLY A 285 7.82 2.18 -25.24
CA GLY A 285 6.60 1.63 -25.81
C GLY A 285 6.42 2.01 -27.29
N LEU A 286 6.58 3.30 -27.60
CA LEU A 286 6.51 3.80 -28.97
C LEU A 286 7.66 3.28 -29.84
N ALA A 287 8.90 3.35 -29.37
CA ALA A 287 10.07 2.87 -30.09
C ALA A 287 9.94 1.40 -30.48
N LYS A 288 9.45 0.56 -29.57
CA LYS A 288 9.20 -0.87 -29.86
C LYS A 288 8.17 -1.05 -30.96
N ARG A 289 7.09 -0.26 -30.97
CA ARG A 289 6.07 -0.30 -32.03
C ARG A 289 6.64 0.11 -33.39
N ILE A 290 7.39 1.21 -33.45
CA ILE A 290 8.05 1.68 -34.67
C ILE A 290 8.95 0.59 -35.24
N VAL A 291 9.79 -0.04 -34.44
CA VAL A 291 10.68 -1.11 -34.87
C VAL A 291 9.91 -2.33 -35.33
N HIS A 292 8.89 -2.75 -34.60
CA HIS A 292 8.11 -3.94 -34.90
C HIS A 292 7.32 -3.81 -36.23
N THR A 293 6.73 -2.63 -36.47
CA THR A 293 5.93 -2.35 -37.68
C THR A 293 6.77 -1.90 -38.86
N HIS A 294 8.08 -1.69 -38.66
CA HIS A 294 8.98 -1.11 -39.66
C HIS A 294 8.53 0.27 -40.15
N ALA A 295 7.79 1.01 -39.31
CA ALA A 295 7.27 2.32 -39.64
C ALA A 295 8.40 3.32 -39.92
N LYS A 296 8.30 4.04 -41.04
CA LYS A 296 9.22 5.12 -41.39
C LYS A 296 8.72 6.49 -40.99
N THR A 297 7.44 6.58 -40.65
CA THR A 297 6.75 7.82 -40.38
C THR A 297 5.78 7.61 -39.21
N VAL A 298 5.65 8.64 -38.38
CA VAL A 298 4.60 8.78 -37.39
C VAL A 298 3.85 10.09 -37.64
N VAL A 299 2.56 10.10 -37.38
CA VAL A 299 1.71 11.28 -37.59
C VAL A 299 1.12 11.67 -36.22
N VAL A 300 1.20 12.94 -35.87
CA VAL A 300 0.69 13.48 -34.60
C VAL A 300 -0.13 14.73 -34.85
N GLY A 301 -1.35 14.76 -34.39
CA GLY A 301 -2.19 15.98 -34.37
C GLY A 301 -1.70 16.96 -33.28
N ILE A 302 -1.32 18.17 -33.66
CA ILE A 302 -0.77 19.16 -32.75
C ILE A 302 -1.75 20.31 -32.58
N SER A 303 -2.40 20.34 -31.42
CA SER A 303 -3.34 21.39 -31.03
C SER A 303 -2.70 22.62 -30.37
N GLY A 304 -1.44 22.50 -29.93
CA GLY A 304 -0.77 23.49 -29.08
C GLY A 304 -1.07 23.37 -27.59
N GLY A 305 -1.83 22.34 -27.19
CA GLY A 305 -2.07 21.98 -25.77
C GLY A 305 -1.01 21.02 -25.23
N LEU A 306 -1.06 20.74 -23.91
CA LEU A 306 -0.05 19.94 -23.20
C LEU A 306 0.01 18.49 -23.69
N ASP A 307 -1.14 17.86 -23.95
CA ASP A 307 -1.21 16.44 -24.35
C ASP A 307 -0.53 16.20 -25.69
N SER A 308 -0.86 17.03 -26.69
CA SER A 308 -0.23 16.95 -28.02
C SER A 308 1.26 17.31 -28.00
N THR A 309 1.65 18.23 -27.11
CA THR A 309 3.05 18.57 -26.87
C THR A 309 3.83 17.39 -26.29
N LEU A 310 3.29 16.73 -25.26
CA LEU A 310 3.92 15.55 -24.67
C LEU A 310 4.03 14.41 -25.70
N ALA A 311 2.96 14.12 -26.42
CA ALA A 311 2.97 13.11 -27.48
C ALA A 311 4.06 13.38 -28.53
N LEU A 312 4.19 14.62 -28.98
CA LEU A 312 5.22 15.03 -29.93
C LEU A 312 6.64 14.86 -29.36
N LEU A 313 6.88 15.25 -28.12
CA LEU A 313 8.18 15.08 -27.47
C LEU A 313 8.56 13.61 -27.32
N VAL A 314 7.59 12.73 -26.98
CA VAL A 314 7.81 11.27 -26.97
C VAL A 314 8.20 10.75 -28.34
N CYS A 315 7.51 11.20 -29.42
CA CYS A 315 7.87 10.84 -30.80
C CYS A 315 9.27 11.27 -31.17
N VAL A 316 9.64 12.53 -30.86
CA VAL A 316 10.98 13.07 -31.15
C VAL A 316 12.06 12.27 -30.46
N LYS A 317 11.90 12.01 -29.16
CA LYS A 317 12.87 11.23 -28.40
C LYS A 317 12.95 9.77 -28.84
N ALA A 318 11.83 9.16 -29.28
CA ALA A 318 11.84 7.83 -29.83
C ALA A 318 12.65 7.78 -31.15
N PHE A 319 12.44 8.74 -32.06
CA PHE A 319 13.21 8.85 -33.29
C PHE A 319 14.70 9.08 -33.04
N ASP A 320 15.04 9.99 -32.10
CA ASP A 320 16.42 10.23 -31.69
C ASP A 320 17.09 8.96 -31.16
N LYS A 321 16.40 8.23 -30.28
CA LYS A 321 16.90 6.98 -29.68
C LYS A 321 17.11 5.88 -30.73
N LEU A 322 16.22 5.81 -31.72
CA LEU A 322 16.30 4.87 -32.85
C LEU A 322 17.24 5.37 -33.97
N LYS A 323 17.85 6.54 -33.82
CA LYS A 323 18.68 7.20 -34.84
C LYS A 323 17.97 7.41 -36.16
N MET A 324 16.66 7.66 -36.10
CA MET A 324 15.83 7.99 -37.25
C MET A 324 15.79 9.48 -37.52
N ASN A 325 15.56 9.86 -38.78
CA ASN A 325 15.44 11.26 -39.15
C ASN A 325 14.11 11.84 -38.64
N ARG A 326 14.18 12.93 -37.84
CA ARG A 326 12.99 13.64 -37.32
C ARG A 326 12.02 14.11 -38.43
N LYS A 327 12.43 14.23 -39.67
CA LYS A 327 11.55 14.51 -40.81
C LYS A 327 10.52 13.39 -41.07
N GLY A 328 10.73 12.20 -40.53
CA GLY A 328 9.72 11.14 -40.51
C GLY A 328 8.58 11.39 -39.51
N ILE A 329 8.69 12.38 -38.64
CA ILE A 329 7.61 12.81 -37.76
C ILE A 329 6.81 13.88 -38.46
N VAL A 330 5.53 13.61 -38.73
CA VAL A 330 4.61 14.56 -39.36
C VAL A 330 3.67 15.12 -38.30
N GLY A 331 3.92 16.38 -37.92
CA GLY A 331 3.02 17.14 -37.05
C GLY A 331 1.92 17.79 -37.90
N VAL A 332 0.68 17.50 -37.58
CA VAL A 332 -0.49 18.05 -38.31
C VAL A 332 -1.22 19.03 -37.37
N THR A 333 -1.34 20.28 -37.81
CA THR A 333 -2.23 21.23 -37.14
C THR A 333 -3.49 21.44 -37.98
N MET A 334 -4.64 21.43 -37.34
CA MET A 334 -5.95 21.52 -37.99
C MET A 334 -6.73 22.72 -37.41
N PRO A 335 -6.38 23.95 -37.83
CA PRO A 335 -7.08 25.13 -37.35
C PRO A 335 -8.56 25.14 -37.77
N GLY A 336 -9.43 25.44 -36.81
CA GLY A 336 -10.87 25.60 -36.96
C GLY A 336 -11.34 26.83 -36.22
N PHE A 337 -12.64 27.00 -36.06
CA PHE A 337 -13.25 28.17 -35.43
C PHE A 337 -12.87 28.36 -33.93
N GLY A 338 -12.57 27.27 -33.24
CA GLY A 338 -12.16 27.30 -31.81
C GLY A 338 -10.65 27.46 -31.60
N THR A 339 -9.84 27.59 -32.67
CA THR A 339 -8.40 27.69 -32.56
C THR A 339 -7.99 29.15 -32.26
N THR A 340 -7.34 29.41 -31.12
CA THR A 340 -6.83 30.73 -30.81
C THR A 340 -5.45 30.96 -31.45
N ASP A 341 -5.12 32.20 -31.75
CA ASP A 341 -3.80 32.58 -32.29
C ASP A 341 -2.65 32.07 -31.42
N ARG A 342 -2.84 32.10 -30.09
CA ARG A 342 -1.85 31.61 -29.13
C ARG A 342 -1.55 30.12 -29.29
N THR A 343 -2.60 29.29 -29.33
CA THR A 343 -2.44 27.83 -29.45
C THR A 343 -1.89 27.46 -30.82
N TYR A 344 -2.33 28.12 -31.86
CA TYR A 344 -1.79 27.95 -33.21
C TYR A 344 -0.31 28.28 -33.30
N ASN A 345 0.08 29.47 -32.83
CA ASN A 345 1.49 29.90 -32.86
C ASN A 345 2.40 29.00 -32.02
N ASN A 346 1.91 28.54 -30.84
CA ASN A 346 2.63 27.57 -30.01
C ASN A 346 2.87 26.27 -30.77
N ALA A 347 1.85 25.72 -31.46
CA ALA A 347 1.97 24.50 -32.23
C ALA A 347 3.01 24.63 -33.33
N ILE A 348 2.94 25.68 -34.14
CA ILE A 348 3.87 25.93 -35.25
C ILE A 348 5.29 26.12 -34.75
N SER A 349 5.49 26.99 -33.74
CA SER A 349 6.83 27.28 -33.19
C SER A 349 7.48 26.04 -32.59
N LEU A 350 6.70 25.20 -31.89
CA LEU A 350 7.20 23.94 -31.32
C LEU A 350 7.65 22.97 -32.43
N MET A 351 6.82 22.76 -33.43
CA MET A 351 7.13 21.85 -34.56
C MET A 351 8.35 22.31 -35.34
N GLN A 352 8.49 23.62 -35.55
CA GLN A 352 9.65 24.21 -36.22
C GLN A 352 10.93 24.01 -35.41
N SER A 353 10.88 24.28 -34.10
CA SER A 353 12.04 24.14 -33.20
C SER A 353 12.53 22.69 -33.09
N LEU A 354 11.63 21.72 -33.19
CA LEU A 354 11.96 20.31 -33.16
C LEU A 354 12.44 19.76 -34.50
N GLY A 355 12.31 20.53 -35.59
CA GLY A 355 12.80 20.18 -36.94
C GLY A 355 12.03 19.07 -37.62
N ILE A 356 10.78 18.85 -37.27
CA ILE A 356 9.90 17.83 -37.86
C ILE A 356 9.25 18.28 -39.18
N THR A 357 8.50 17.41 -39.82
CA THR A 357 7.66 17.78 -40.98
C THR A 357 6.34 18.36 -40.48
N ILE A 358 5.95 19.51 -41.01
CA ILE A 358 4.74 20.22 -40.61
C ILE A 358 3.71 20.16 -41.73
N LYS A 359 2.49 19.80 -41.37
CA LYS A 359 1.29 19.92 -42.25
C LYS A 359 0.24 20.76 -41.56
N GLU A 360 -0.32 21.69 -42.31
CA GLU A 360 -1.48 22.47 -41.90
C GLU A 360 -2.68 22.09 -42.75
N ILE A 361 -3.78 21.70 -42.09
CA ILE A 361 -5.02 21.32 -42.73
C ILE A 361 -6.16 22.09 -42.07
N SER A 362 -6.61 23.15 -42.73
CA SER A 362 -7.77 23.90 -42.19
C SER A 362 -9.04 23.10 -42.35
N ILE A 363 -9.75 22.90 -41.22
CA ILE A 363 -11.07 22.24 -41.20
C ILE A 363 -12.24 23.21 -41.36
N ALA A 364 -11.96 24.52 -41.48
CA ALA A 364 -13.01 25.54 -41.46
C ALA A 364 -14.08 25.33 -42.51
N LYS A 365 -13.67 25.00 -43.75
CA LYS A 365 -14.62 24.76 -44.87
C LYS A 365 -15.48 23.54 -44.63
N ALA A 366 -14.91 22.43 -44.15
CA ALA A 366 -15.65 21.19 -43.88
C ALA A 366 -16.66 21.40 -42.75
N VAL A 367 -16.24 22.10 -41.67
CA VAL A 367 -17.14 22.43 -40.55
C VAL A 367 -18.26 23.36 -40.98
N THR A 368 -17.99 24.36 -41.86
CA THR A 368 -19.05 25.23 -42.40
C THR A 368 -20.08 24.43 -43.19
N GLN A 369 -19.62 23.56 -44.08
CA GLN A 369 -20.52 22.68 -44.82
C GLN A 369 -21.35 21.78 -43.89
N HIS A 370 -20.70 21.22 -42.85
CA HIS A 370 -21.38 20.39 -41.88
C HIS A 370 -22.48 21.18 -41.13
N PHE A 371 -22.21 22.45 -40.76
CA PHE A 371 -23.23 23.30 -40.13
C PHE A 371 -24.41 23.59 -41.04
N GLU A 372 -24.13 23.84 -42.33
CA GLU A 372 -25.18 24.06 -43.32
C GLU A 372 -26.04 22.79 -43.50
N ASP A 373 -25.42 21.62 -43.61
CA ASP A 373 -26.09 20.32 -43.80
C ASP A 373 -27.02 19.95 -42.63
N ILE A 374 -26.66 20.32 -41.41
CA ILE A 374 -27.47 20.05 -40.19
C ILE A 374 -28.36 21.24 -39.77
N GLY A 375 -28.32 22.35 -40.48
CA GLY A 375 -29.06 23.55 -40.16
C GLY A 375 -28.61 24.23 -38.87
N HIS A 376 -27.35 24.15 -38.49
CA HIS A 376 -26.78 24.77 -37.29
C HIS A 376 -26.23 26.16 -37.60
N ASP A 377 -26.61 27.16 -36.78
CA ASP A 377 -26.04 28.50 -36.87
C ASP A 377 -24.64 28.53 -36.25
N ALA A 378 -23.62 28.85 -37.04
CA ALA A 378 -22.22 28.92 -36.62
C ALA A 378 -21.95 29.96 -35.50
N SER A 379 -22.87 30.92 -35.30
CA SER A 379 -22.76 31.89 -34.21
C SER A 379 -23.20 31.30 -32.86
N VAL A 380 -23.88 30.16 -32.84
CA VAL A 380 -24.39 29.52 -31.63
C VAL A 380 -23.39 28.49 -31.10
N HIS A 381 -22.66 28.83 -30.02
CA HIS A 381 -21.62 28.01 -29.41
C HIS A 381 -22.23 27.04 -28.39
N VAL A 382 -22.76 25.93 -28.84
CA VAL A 382 -23.28 24.81 -28.05
C VAL A 382 -22.50 23.54 -28.36
N VAL A 383 -22.86 22.44 -27.72
CA VAL A 383 -22.18 21.13 -27.90
C VAL A 383 -22.06 20.71 -29.38
N THR A 384 -23.05 21.03 -30.22
CA THR A 384 -23.03 20.79 -31.65
C THR A 384 -21.88 21.50 -32.36
N TYR A 385 -21.58 22.75 -31.96
CA TYR A 385 -20.46 23.52 -32.51
C TYR A 385 -19.11 22.85 -32.26
N GLU A 386 -18.87 22.35 -31.04
CA GLU A 386 -17.62 21.67 -30.70
C GLU A 386 -17.53 20.28 -31.34
N ASN A 387 -18.62 19.50 -31.28
CA ASN A 387 -18.66 18.15 -31.83
C ASN A 387 -18.45 18.12 -33.33
N SER A 388 -19.01 19.08 -34.08
CA SER A 388 -18.78 19.18 -35.53
C SER A 388 -17.32 19.40 -35.86
N GLN A 389 -16.62 20.27 -35.13
CA GLN A 389 -15.18 20.47 -35.32
C GLN A 389 -14.35 19.23 -34.94
N ALA A 390 -14.72 18.54 -33.85
CA ALA A 390 -14.05 17.29 -33.44
C ALA A 390 -14.23 16.22 -34.51
N ARG A 391 -15.44 16.06 -35.06
CA ARG A 391 -15.77 15.10 -36.11
C ARG A 391 -14.94 15.35 -37.37
N GLU A 392 -14.87 16.59 -37.85
CA GLU A 392 -14.10 16.91 -39.06
C GLU A 392 -12.61 16.66 -38.88
N ARG A 393 -12.06 16.89 -37.67
CA ARG A 393 -10.66 16.52 -37.39
C ARG A 393 -10.38 15.02 -37.43
N THR A 394 -11.36 14.17 -37.13
CA THR A 394 -11.18 12.71 -37.15
C THR A 394 -11.21 12.10 -38.55
N GLN A 395 -11.57 12.88 -39.58
CA GLN A 395 -11.60 12.42 -40.96
C GLN A 395 -10.26 12.55 -41.69
N PHE A 396 -9.31 13.27 -41.11
CA PHE A 396 -7.97 13.48 -41.66
C PHE A 396 -6.91 12.68 -40.91
#